data_eec3b0dc70aefb1a15caf5370bf46a0c
#
_entry.id   eec3b0dc70aefb1a15caf5370bf46a0c
#
_cell.length_a   1.000
_cell.length_b   1.000
_cell.length_c   1.000
_cell.angle_alpha   90.00
_cell.angle_beta   90.00
_cell.angle_gamma   90.00
#
_symmetry.space_group_name_H-M   'P 1'
#
loop_
_entity.id
_entity.type
_entity.pdbx_description
1 polymer ?
#
loop_
_entity_poly.entity_id
_entity_poly.type
_entity_poly.pdbx_seq_one_letter_code
_entity_poly.pdbx_strand_id
1 'polypeptide(L)'
;MATGAAFIGLGSDTGGSIRIPAALNGVVGFKNTARLVPTAGAVPLSTTLDTACAMTRTVRDAIVAHEVLAARRVTRRLAPLSQYRLAVPSTLFLDGLDATVASAFERSVEALRQAGAHIDTIAL
;
A
#
# COMPACT_ATOMS: atom_id res chain seq x y z
N MET A 1 3.37 -14.75 -7.31
CA MET A 1 4.35 -13.76 -6.82
C MET A 1 5.07 -14.26 -5.59
N ALA A 2 4.41 -14.55 -4.49
CA ALA A 2 5.07 -15.11 -3.29
C ALA A 2 5.87 -16.39 -3.58
N THR A 3 5.33 -17.28 -4.41
CA THR A 3 5.97 -18.54 -4.86
C THR A 3 6.95 -18.39 -6.03
N GLY A 4 7.12 -17.19 -6.56
CA GLY A 4 7.94 -16.95 -7.76
C GLY A 4 7.27 -17.26 -9.11
N ALA A 5 6.02 -17.73 -9.13
CA ALA A 5 5.32 -18.10 -10.36
C ALA A 5 4.97 -16.93 -11.28
N ALA A 6 4.91 -15.70 -10.73
CA ALA A 6 4.67 -14.49 -11.49
C ALA A 6 5.49 -13.32 -10.93
N PHE A 7 5.88 -12.38 -11.78
CA PHE A 7 6.58 -11.16 -11.37
C PHE A 7 5.62 -10.10 -10.82
N ILE A 8 4.47 -9.95 -11.45
CA ILE A 8 3.44 -8.96 -11.15
C ILE A 8 2.07 -9.63 -11.22
N GLY A 9 1.18 -9.29 -10.31
CA GLY A 9 -0.25 -9.64 -10.36
C GLY A 9 -1.08 -8.37 -10.54
N LEU A 10 -1.76 -8.24 -11.67
CA LEU A 10 -2.69 -7.16 -11.93
C LEU A 10 -4.06 -7.49 -11.35
N GLY A 11 -4.72 -6.49 -10.79
CA GLY A 11 -6.08 -6.62 -10.27
C GLY A 11 -6.73 -5.27 -10.01
N SER A 12 -7.88 -5.29 -9.35
CA SER A 12 -8.57 -4.10 -8.90
C SER A 12 -8.74 -4.11 -7.37
N ASP A 13 -8.77 -2.94 -6.79
CA ASP A 13 -8.98 -2.73 -5.36
C ASP A 13 -10.10 -1.70 -5.15
N THR A 14 -11.26 -2.19 -4.79
CA THR A 14 -12.41 -1.37 -4.40
C THR A 14 -12.35 -1.09 -2.90
N GLY A 15 -12.43 -2.15 -2.09
CA GLY A 15 -12.42 -2.10 -0.63
C GLY A 15 -11.17 -2.71 0.02
N GLY A 16 -10.20 -3.20 -0.76
CA GLY A 16 -8.99 -3.85 -0.24
C GLY A 16 -8.51 -5.04 -1.06
N SER A 17 -9.12 -5.32 -2.22
CA SER A 17 -8.93 -6.57 -2.97
C SER A 17 -7.51 -6.77 -3.55
N ILE A 18 -6.65 -5.78 -3.51
CA ILE A 18 -5.21 -5.90 -3.76
C ILE A 18 -4.42 -5.91 -2.45
N ARG A 19 -4.74 -4.99 -1.53
CA ARG A 19 -3.98 -4.82 -0.29
C ARG A 19 -4.15 -5.99 0.68
N ILE A 20 -5.39 -6.50 0.83
CA ILE A 20 -5.69 -7.61 1.74
C ILE A 20 -4.95 -8.90 1.31
N PRO A 21 -5.12 -9.41 0.07
CA PRO A 21 -4.41 -10.62 -0.33
C PRO A 21 -2.88 -10.43 -0.36
N ALA A 22 -2.39 -9.23 -0.64
CA ALA A 22 -0.97 -8.95 -0.56
C ALA A 22 -0.44 -9.09 0.88
N ALA A 23 -1.14 -8.53 1.87
CA ALA A 23 -0.79 -8.65 3.28
C ALA A 23 -0.78 -10.12 3.74
N LEU A 24 -1.79 -10.90 3.35
CA LEU A 24 -1.90 -12.32 3.69
C LEU A 24 -0.81 -13.20 3.06
N ASN A 25 -0.22 -12.76 1.94
CA ASN A 25 0.83 -13.48 1.24
C ASN A 25 2.24 -12.90 1.43
N GLY A 26 2.41 -11.87 2.26
CA GLY A 26 3.69 -11.24 2.51
C GLY A 26 4.30 -10.58 1.27
N VAL A 27 3.47 -10.00 0.40
CA VAL A 27 3.91 -9.25 -0.79
C VAL A 27 3.40 -7.81 -0.75
N VAL A 28 3.87 -6.97 -1.64
CA VAL A 28 3.46 -5.56 -1.72
C VAL A 28 2.16 -5.44 -2.52
N GLY A 29 1.11 -4.92 -1.89
CA GLY A 29 -0.12 -4.49 -2.54
C GLY A 29 -0.20 -2.97 -2.58
N PHE A 30 -0.10 -2.38 -3.77
CA PHE A 30 -0.10 -0.93 -3.94
C PHE A 30 -1.41 -0.46 -4.57
N LYS A 31 -2.24 0.20 -3.76
CA LYS A 31 -3.43 0.91 -4.26
C LYS A 31 -3.06 2.36 -4.56
N ASN A 32 -3.08 2.71 -5.84
CA ASN A 32 -2.82 4.08 -6.27
C ASN A 32 -4.04 5.01 -6.04
N THR A 33 -3.85 6.30 -6.26
CA THR A 33 -4.95 7.26 -6.28
C THR A 33 -5.93 6.93 -7.41
N ALA A 34 -7.23 6.94 -7.10
CA ALA A 34 -8.28 6.67 -8.07
C ALA A 34 -8.11 7.52 -9.35
N ARG A 35 -8.40 6.92 -10.50
CA ARG A 35 -8.28 7.53 -11.83
C ARG A 35 -6.87 7.79 -12.36
N LEU A 36 -5.81 7.51 -11.60
CA LEU A 36 -4.45 7.59 -12.15
C LEU A 36 -4.17 6.45 -13.14
N VAL A 37 -4.78 5.30 -12.92
CA VAL A 37 -4.75 4.17 -13.85
C VAL A 37 -6.12 4.02 -14.47
N PRO A 38 -6.22 3.97 -15.81
CA PRO A 38 -7.50 3.74 -16.50
C PRO A 38 -8.11 2.40 -16.12
N THR A 39 -9.43 2.37 -15.96
CA THR A 39 -10.21 1.14 -15.69
C THR A 39 -11.06 0.72 -16.90
N ALA A 40 -10.87 1.36 -18.05
CA ALA A 40 -11.59 1.03 -19.28
C ALA A 40 -11.31 -0.44 -19.67
N GLY A 41 -12.37 -1.17 -19.97
CA GLY A 41 -12.31 -2.61 -20.29
C GLY A 41 -12.36 -3.55 -19.07
N ALA A 42 -12.30 -3.03 -17.84
CA ALA A 42 -12.57 -3.82 -16.65
C ALA A 42 -14.06 -3.88 -16.35
N VAL A 43 -14.53 -5.04 -15.87
CA VAL A 43 -15.91 -5.15 -15.36
C VAL A 43 -16.00 -4.41 -14.03
N PRO A 44 -16.84 -3.37 -13.88
CA PRO A 44 -16.87 -2.58 -12.67
C PRO A 44 -17.58 -3.30 -11.53
N LEU A 45 -17.02 -3.20 -10.32
CA LEU A 45 -17.71 -3.47 -9.07
C LEU A 45 -18.30 -2.16 -8.52
N SER A 46 -17.52 -1.09 -8.54
CA SER A 46 -17.93 0.27 -8.16
C SER A 46 -17.28 1.29 -9.09
N THR A 47 -18.09 2.06 -9.78
CA THR A 47 -17.62 3.08 -10.74
C THR A 47 -16.83 4.22 -10.09
N THR A 48 -16.97 4.40 -8.77
CA THR A 48 -16.31 5.48 -8.01
C THR A 48 -15.13 5.03 -7.18
N LEU A 49 -15.10 3.74 -6.77
CA LEU A 49 -14.10 3.23 -5.83
C LEU A 49 -13.08 2.30 -6.48
N ASP A 50 -13.40 1.71 -7.62
CA ASP A 50 -12.51 0.77 -8.28
C ASP A 50 -11.20 1.44 -8.70
N THR A 51 -10.11 0.77 -8.38
CA THR A 51 -8.76 1.24 -8.70
C THR A 51 -7.97 0.08 -9.27
N ALA A 52 -7.57 0.17 -10.54
CA ALA A 52 -6.69 -0.80 -11.14
C ALA A 52 -5.27 -0.62 -10.59
N CYS A 53 -4.67 -1.69 -10.11
CA CYS A 53 -3.36 -1.66 -9.46
C CYS A 53 -2.70 -3.04 -9.44
N ALA A 54 -1.52 -3.13 -8.86
CA ALA A 54 -0.72 -4.35 -8.92
C ALA A 54 -0.24 -4.82 -7.54
N MET A 55 -0.02 -6.14 -7.44
CA MET A 55 0.76 -6.78 -6.40
C MET A 55 2.13 -7.16 -6.94
N THR A 56 3.17 -6.99 -6.13
CA THR A 56 4.57 -7.25 -6.49
C THR A 56 5.33 -7.76 -5.28
N ARG A 57 6.56 -8.26 -5.48
CA ARG A 57 7.40 -8.69 -4.35
C ARG A 57 8.12 -7.54 -3.66
N THR A 58 8.39 -6.46 -4.37
CA THR A 58 9.12 -5.31 -3.83
C THR A 58 8.41 -3.99 -4.16
N VAL A 59 8.67 -2.95 -3.36
CA VAL A 59 8.18 -1.59 -3.64
C VAL A 59 8.75 -1.05 -4.95
N ARG A 60 9.99 -1.43 -5.30
CA ARG A 60 10.61 -1.04 -6.58
C ARG A 60 9.79 -1.55 -7.76
N ASP A 61 9.39 -2.82 -7.72
CA ASP A 61 8.55 -3.42 -8.76
C ASP A 61 7.15 -2.78 -8.80
N ALA A 62 6.60 -2.43 -7.63
CA ALA A 62 5.31 -1.73 -7.57
C ALA A 62 5.37 -0.34 -8.25
N ILE A 63 6.48 0.38 -8.10
CA ILE A 63 6.69 1.65 -8.78
C ILE A 63 6.74 1.44 -10.29
N VAL A 64 7.52 0.47 -10.78
CA VAL A 64 7.62 0.15 -12.21
C VAL A 64 6.27 -0.25 -12.76
N ALA A 65 5.54 -1.14 -12.07
CA ALA A 65 4.19 -1.55 -12.46
C ALA A 65 3.24 -0.36 -12.56
N HIS A 66 3.28 0.54 -11.56
CA HIS A 66 2.45 1.73 -11.55
C HIS A 66 2.80 2.69 -12.70
N GLU A 67 4.09 2.92 -12.99
CA GLU A 67 4.52 3.76 -14.11
C GLU A 67 3.97 3.26 -15.45
N VAL A 68 3.99 1.94 -15.64
CA VAL A 68 3.45 1.32 -16.86
C VAL A 68 1.93 1.46 -16.93
N LEU A 69 1.23 1.12 -15.85
CA LEU A 69 -0.24 1.16 -15.80
C LEU A 69 -0.80 2.58 -15.90
N ALA A 70 -0.12 3.55 -15.30
CA ALA A 70 -0.52 4.95 -15.33
C ALA A 70 0.01 5.71 -16.56
N ALA A 71 0.82 5.07 -17.40
CA ALA A 71 1.50 5.68 -18.55
C ALA A 71 2.25 6.97 -18.18
N ARG A 72 2.86 7.04 -16.99
CA ARG A 72 3.58 8.21 -16.50
C ARG A 72 4.73 7.83 -15.59
N ARG A 73 5.80 8.62 -15.61
CA ARG A 73 6.91 8.46 -14.68
C ARG A 73 6.59 8.98 -13.29
N VAL A 74 7.07 8.28 -12.28
CA VAL A 74 6.99 8.71 -10.88
C VAL A 74 8.19 9.59 -10.55
N THR A 75 7.93 10.81 -10.11
CA THR A 75 8.98 11.66 -9.55
C THR A 75 9.27 11.20 -8.12
N ARG A 76 10.45 10.64 -7.92
CA ARG A 76 10.91 10.23 -6.58
C ARG A 76 11.54 11.41 -5.86
N ARG A 77 10.98 11.78 -4.74
CA ARG A 77 11.64 12.70 -3.82
C ARG A 77 12.44 11.88 -2.82
N LEU A 78 13.77 11.94 -2.94
CA LEU A 78 14.66 11.38 -1.92
C LEU A 78 14.78 12.41 -0.80
N ALA A 79 14.03 12.22 0.26
CA ALA A 79 14.10 13.03 1.47
C ALA A 79 14.38 12.13 2.67
N PRO A 80 15.18 12.57 3.64
CA PRO A 80 15.38 11.83 4.89
C PRO A 80 14.04 11.66 5.61
N LEU A 81 13.86 10.55 6.33
CA LEU A 81 12.62 10.25 7.04
C LEU A 81 12.21 11.33 8.04
N SER A 82 13.16 12.07 8.59
CA SER A 82 12.93 13.20 9.50
C SER A 82 12.14 14.37 8.87
N GLN A 83 12.02 14.42 7.54
CA GLN A 83 11.19 15.42 6.85
C GLN A 83 9.73 15.00 6.70
N TYR A 84 9.40 13.75 7.05
CA TYR A 84 8.03 13.26 6.98
C TYR A 84 7.40 13.29 8.36
N ARG A 85 6.17 13.80 8.41
CA ARG A 85 5.29 13.65 9.57
C ARG A 85 4.30 12.54 9.27
N LEU A 86 4.32 11.53 10.11
CA LEU A 86 3.42 10.39 10.03
C LEU A 86 2.44 10.45 11.20
N ALA A 87 1.30 9.82 11.07
CA ALA A 87 0.31 9.75 12.13
C ALA A 87 -0.19 8.31 12.29
N VAL A 88 -0.36 7.89 13.53
CA VAL A 88 -1.01 6.64 13.90
C VAL A 88 -2.38 6.99 14.49
N PRO A 89 -3.49 6.52 13.91
CA PRO A 89 -4.80 6.71 14.51
C PRO A 89 -4.92 5.89 15.80
N SER A 90 -5.41 6.53 16.88
CA SER A 90 -5.60 5.89 18.19
C SER A 90 -6.95 5.19 18.33
N THR A 91 -7.85 5.37 17.36
CA THR A 91 -9.21 4.86 17.38
C THR A 91 -9.52 4.09 16.10
N LEU A 92 -10.49 3.17 16.17
CA LEU A 92 -11.11 2.42 15.08
C LEU A 92 -10.18 1.40 14.37
N PHE A 93 -9.02 1.83 13.89
CA PHE A 93 -8.17 0.98 13.04
C PHE A 93 -7.30 -0.01 13.81
N LEU A 94 -7.08 0.24 15.10
CA LEU A 94 -6.25 -0.60 15.98
C LEU A 94 -7.10 -1.45 16.93
N ASP A 95 -8.42 -1.26 16.91
CA ASP A 95 -9.33 -1.98 17.80
C ASP A 95 -9.48 -3.45 17.37
N GLY A 96 -9.31 -4.36 18.30
CA GLY A 96 -9.52 -5.79 18.05
C GLY A 96 -8.49 -6.45 17.14
N LEU A 97 -7.29 -5.89 16.99
CA LEU A 97 -6.22 -6.52 16.24
C LEU A 97 -5.79 -7.85 16.87
N ASP A 98 -5.52 -8.84 16.03
CA ASP A 98 -4.79 -10.03 16.45
C ASP A 98 -3.43 -9.64 17.05
N ALA A 99 -2.99 -10.35 18.10
CA ALA A 99 -1.75 -10.05 18.81
C ALA A 99 -0.51 -10.06 17.91
N THR A 100 -0.48 -10.95 16.91
CA THR A 100 0.63 -11.03 15.95
C THR A 100 0.65 -9.78 15.06
N VAL A 101 -0.51 -9.33 14.60
CA VAL A 101 -0.66 -8.13 13.77
C VAL A 101 -0.32 -6.89 14.58
N ALA A 102 -0.85 -6.75 15.81
CA ALA A 102 -0.54 -5.64 16.69
C ALA A 102 0.96 -5.51 16.94
N SER A 103 1.62 -6.60 17.32
CA SER A 103 3.07 -6.63 17.56
C SER A 103 3.89 -6.31 16.29
N ALA A 104 3.46 -6.77 15.11
CA ALA A 104 4.13 -6.44 13.85
C ALA A 104 3.98 -4.97 13.50
N PHE A 105 2.81 -4.38 13.77
CA PHE A 105 2.56 -2.96 13.57
C PHE A 105 3.43 -2.10 14.49
N GLU A 106 3.46 -2.42 15.79
CA GLU A 106 4.31 -1.73 16.78
C GLU A 106 5.79 -1.75 16.39
N ARG A 107 6.31 -2.92 16.00
CA ARG A 107 7.70 -3.03 15.52
C ARG A 107 7.95 -2.15 14.28
N SER A 108 6.99 -2.05 13.38
CA SER A 108 7.12 -1.22 12.17
C SER A 108 7.14 0.27 12.51
N VAL A 109 6.28 0.70 13.44
CA VAL A 109 6.26 2.08 13.96
C VAL A 109 7.56 2.42 14.65
N GLU A 110 8.06 1.52 15.49
CA GLU A 110 9.33 1.73 16.20
C GLU A 110 10.53 1.79 15.25
N ALA A 111 10.58 0.94 14.25
CA ALA A 111 11.62 0.98 13.22
C ALA A 111 11.64 2.33 12.46
N LEU A 112 10.45 2.88 12.16
CA LEU A 112 10.34 4.19 11.51
C LEU A 112 10.82 5.31 12.44
N ARG A 113 10.49 5.28 13.74
CA ARG A 113 10.99 6.23 14.73
C ARG A 113 12.51 6.20 14.84
N GLN A 114 13.09 5.01 14.94
CA GLN A 114 14.55 4.81 14.99
C GLN A 114 15.25 5.31 13.72
N ALA A 115 14.56 5.20 12.58
CA ALA A 115 15.04 5.77 11.31
C ALA A 115 14.82 7.30 11.19
N GLY A 116 14.29 7.97 12.23
CA GLY A 116 14.15 9.41 12.32
C GLY A 116 12.81 9.98 11.88
N ALA A 117 11.79 9.16 11.63
CA ALA A 117 10.46 9.67 11.30
C ALA A 117 9.78 10.29 12.52
N HIS A 118 9.09 11.44 12.31
CA HIS A 118 8.18 12.00 13.31
C HIS A 118 6.82 11.30 13.20
N ILE A 119 6.38 10.68 14.30
CA ILE A 119 5.13 9.92 14.34
C ILE A 119 4.26 10.42 15.47
N ASP A 120 3.18 11.08 15.10
CA ASP A 120 2.15 11.58 16.01
C ASP A 120 1.05 10.53 16.20
N THR A 121 0.39 10.53 17.38
CA THR A 121 -0.85 9.79 17.59
C THR A 121 -2.01 10.75 17.46
N ILE A 122 -3.00 10.40 16.64
CA ILE A 122 -4.17 11.24 16.37
C ILE A 122 -5.46 10.49 16.67
N ALA A 123 -6.46 11.17 17.20
CA ALA A 123 -7.83 10.67 17.23
C ALA A 123 -8.52 11.01 15.90
N LEU A 124 -9.32 10.06 15.36
CA LEU A 124 -10.13 10.24 14.17
C LEU A 124 -11.62 10.24 14.55
#